data_eb45c31380f4a3913bd9ad3c842c2dee
#
_entry.id   eb45c31380f4a3913bd9ad3c842c2dee
#
_cell.length_a   1.000
_cell.length_b   1.000
_cell.length_c   1.000
_cell.angle_alpha   90.00
_cell.angle_beta   90.00
_cell.angle_gamma   90.00
#
_symmetry.space_group_name_H-M   'P 1'
#
loop_
_entity.id
_entity.type
_entity.pdbx_description
1 polymer ?
#
loop_
_entity_poly.entity_id
_entity_poly.type
_entity_poly.pdbx_seq_one_letter_code
_entity_poly.pdbx_strand_id
1 'polypeptide(L)'
;MLEMLDFVGGTANRTAKRATIRLAIANTLLVAGGNALACATCGCSLSSDGALGYSTASGWGISLDETYINQDQLRSGRGTIAPQQVQAISGQEVEKDTINRYLTLGISYSLDADWNIKLLAPYIDRNHTTYGTDATLPLTSSQVSSADVSSIGDVKLIGSYQGLLPTRNLGLQLGIKLPTGDYGGPSASNTNNVVGQGAVGRNPVGFGSTGNSASSYLDTSLQAGNGSTDLILGAYYFQAISQDFDAFINAQFESAIHHNLNDSGADYRPGNQSTISFGVRYEADPQFVPQLQVNITSKSKDQGALADTRDTAGTVAYLSPGVTYAVTSNLRLYGFLQLPVYSQLSGYQLFPHYTATAGISYHF
;
A
#
# COMPACT_ATOMS: atom_id res chain seq x y z
N MET A 1 -31.53 -59.69 -36.05
CA MET A 1 -32.09 -59.46 -34.71
C MET A 1 -30.90 -59.33 -33.77
N LEU A 2 -30.23 -58.21 -33.78
CA LEU A 2 -29.23 -57.75 -32.82
C LEU A 2 -28.64 -56.41 -33.37
N GLU A 3 -29.17 -55.30 -33.00
CA GLU A 3 -28.52 -53.98 -33.12
C GLU A 3 -29.47 -52.99 -32.50
N MET A 4 -29.24 -52.70 -31.22
CA MET A 4 -29.73 -51.49 -30.50
C MET A 4 -29.26 -51.56 -29.06
N LEU A 5 -28.10 -51.03 -28.80
CA LEU A 5 -27.65 -50.60 -27.44
C LEU A 5 -26.20 -50.11 -27.59
N ASP A 6 -26.03 -48.84 -27.94
CA ASP A 6 -24.82 -48.08 -27.61
C ASP A 6 -25.00 -46.60 -28.02
N PHE A 7 -25.80 -45.83 -27.28
CA PHE A 7 -25.80 -44.36 -27.44
C PHE A 7 -26.30 -43.60 -26.20
N VAL A 8 -25.77 -43.89 -25.01
CA VAL A 8 -26.06 -43.12 -23.79
C VAL A 8 -24.84 -42.83 -22.88
N GLY A 9 -23.61 -43.09 -23.31
CA GLY A 9 -22.41 -42.97 -22.47
C GLY A 9 -21.59 -41.69 -22.57
N GLY A 10 -21.91 -40.77 -23.51
CA GLY A 10 -20.98 -39.72 -23.90
C GLY A 10 -21.17 -38.32 -23.27
N THR A 11 -22.33 -37.99 -22.77
CA THR A 11 -22.65 -36.59 -22.36
C THR A 11 -22.50 -36.34 -20.86
N ALA A 12 -22.64 -37.34 -20.00
CA ALA A 12 -22.51 -37.17 -18.54
C ALA A 12 -21.06 -36.90 -18.08
N ASN A 13 -20.08 -37.40 -18.82
CA ASN A 13 -18.66 -37.30 -18.40
C ASN A 13 -18.02 -35.95 -18.76
N ARG A 14 -18.58 -35.21 -19.73
CA ARG A 14 -18.07 -33.87 -20.10
C ARG A 14 -18.59 -32.77 -19.17
N THR A 15 -19.79 -32.89 -18.64
CA THR A 15 -20.37 -31.95 -17.66
C THR A 15 -19.74 -32.14 -16.28
N ALA A 16 -19.46 -33.35 -15.85
CA ALA A 16 -18.78 -33.61 -14.59
C ALA A 16 -17.32 -33.09 -14.58
N LYS A 17 -16.56 -33.26 -15.69
CA LYS A 17 -15.21 -32.69 -15.80
C LYS A 17 -15.18 -31.18 -15.81
N ARG A 18 -16.18 -30.51 -16.43
CA ARG A 18 -16.28 -29.06 -16.42
C ARG A 18 -16.68 -28.50 -15.06
N ALA A 19 -17.52 -29.19 -14.30
CA ALA A 19 -17.88 -28.83 -12.95
C ALA A 19 -16.71 -29.01 -11.97
N THR A 20 -15.94 -30.09 -12.11
CA THR A 20 -14.75 -30.36 -11.27
C THR A 20 -13.62 -29.35 -11.52
N ILE A 21 -13.40 -28.94 -12.78
CA ILE A 21 -12.39 -27.91 -13.12
C ILE A 21 -12.82 -26.53 -12.61
N ARG A 22 -14.12 -26.18 -12.70
CA ARG A 22 -14.62 -24.92 -12.16
C ARG A 22 -14.58 -24.88 -10.63
N LEU A 23 -14.84 -25.99 -9.97
CA LEU A 23 -14.73 -26.10 -8.50
C LEU A 23 -13.26 -26.12 -8.05
N ALA A 24 -12.35 -26.71 -8.81
CA ALA A 24 -10.91 -26.69 -8.53
C ALA A 24 -10.31 -25.29 -8.71
N ILE A 25 -10.72 -24.54 -9.73
CA ILE A 25 -10.27 -23.14 -9.93
C ILE A 25 -10.84 -22.22 -8.84
N ALA A 26 -12.10 -22.41 -8.44
CA ALA A 26 -12.69 -21.66 -7.34
C ALA A 26 -12.04 -21.99 -5.97
N ASN A 27 -11.69 -23.26 -5.73
CA ASN A 27 -10.99 -23.65 -4.50
C ASN A 27 -9.50 -23.26 -4.53
N THR A 28 -8.84 -23.19 -5.68
CA THR A 28 -7.44 -22.73 -5.76
C THR A 28 -7.32 -21.22 -5.53
N LEU A 29 -8.35 -20.44 -5.88
CA LEU A 29 -8.42 -19.02 -5.54
C LEU A 29 -8.76 -18.76 -4.06
N LEU A 30 -9.41 -19.72 -3.37
CA LEU A 30 -9.74 -19.63 -1.94
C LEU A 30 -8.61 -20.11 -1.00
N VAL A 31 -7.64 -20.84 -1.48
CA VAL A 31 -6.51 -21.39 -0.68
C VAL A 31 -5.25 -20.50 -0.79
N ALA A 32 -5.22 -19.52 -1.69
CA ALA A 32 -4.17 -18.47 -1.71
C ALA A 32 -4.35 -17.39 -0.62
N GLY A 33 -5.21 -17.62 0.37
CA GLY A 33 -5.31 -16.84 1.62
C GLY A 33 -4.15 -17.16 2.57
N GLY A 34 -2.92 -17.05 2.12
CA GLY A 34 -1.77 -16.93 3.02
C GLY A 34 -1.98 -15.68 3.90
N ASN A 35 -1.85 -15.84 5.20
CA ASN A 35 -1.99 -14.79 6.22
C ASN A 35 -1.05 -13.62 5.91
N ALA A 36 -1.53 -12.67 5.14
CA ALA A 36 -0.83 -11.45 4.82
C ALA A 36 -1.40 -10.34 5.71
N LEU A 37 -0.55 -9.46 6.22
CA LEU A 37 -0.88 -8.58 7.33
C LEU A 37 -0.34 -7.15 7.04
N ALA A 38 -1.09 -6.09 7.26
CA ALA A 38 -0.81 -4.72 6.82
C ALA A 38 -0.09 -3.86 7.88
N CYS A 39 0.90 -3.11 7.50
CA CYS A 39 1.44 -2.03 8.30
C CYS A 39 0.56 -0.79 8.12
N ALA A 40 -0.02 -0.26 9.19
CA ALA A 40 -0.75 0.99 9.17
C ALA A 40 0.15 2.19 8.80
N THR A 41 1.46 2.03 8.95
CA THR A 41 2.47 3.05 8.63
C THR A 41 2.79 3.15 7.14
N CYS A 42 2.42 2.14 6.32
CA CYS A 42 2.61 2.18 4.89
C CYS A 42 1.40 2.86 4.25
N GLY A 43 1.47 4.14 3.98
CA GLY A 43 0.41 4.90 3.33
C GLY A 43 -0.09 4.19 2.06
N CYS A 44 -1.30 3.66 2.14
CA CYS A 44 -1.97 3.06 0.99
C CYS A 44 -2.51 4.20 0.15
N SER A 45 -1.71 4.71 -0.79
CA SER A 45 -2.20 5.66 -1.78
C SER A 45 -3.16 4.92 -2.72
N LEU A 46 -4.31 5.53 -2.96
CA LEU A 46 -5.21 5.10 -4.04
C LEU A 46 -4.44 5.12 -5.36
N SER A 47 -4.66 4.12 -6.21
CA SER A 47 -4.20 4.21 -7.59
C SER A 47 -4.94 5.36 -8.28
N SER A 48 -4.21 6.41 -8.63
CA SER A 48 -4.77 7.52 -9.42
C SER A 48 -5.34 7.04 -10.76
N ASP A 49 -4.83 5.93 -11.30
CA ASP A 49 -5.30 5.35 -12.56
C ASP A 49 -6.74 4.83 -12.44
N GLY A 50 -7.08 4.15 -11.32
CA GLY A 50 -8.46 3.75 -11.03
C GLY A 50 -9.39 4.95 -10.85
N ALA A 51 -8.88 6.04 -10.26
CA ALA A 51 -9.63 7.27 -10.04
C ALA A 51 -9.92 8.03 -11.34
N LEU A 52 -8.93 8.11 -12.23
CA LEU A 52 -8.98 8.91 -13.46
C LEU A 52 -9.57 8.13 -14.65
N GLY A 53 -9.70 6.82 -14.54
CA GLY A 53 -9.97 5.91 -15.65
C GLY A 53 -8.71 5.63 -16.48
N TYR A 54 -8.69 4.46 -17.09
CA TYR A 54 -7.60 4.03 -17.94
C TYR A 54 -7.70 4.70 -19.31
N SER A 55 -6.72 5.52 -19.67
CA SER A 55 -6.71 6.26 -20.93
C SER A 55 -6.08 5.43 -22.05
N THR A 56 -6.66 5.50 -23.24
CA THR A 56 -6.07 4.97 -24.49
C THR A 56 -5.48 6.09 -25.37
N ALA A 57 -5.52 7.34 -24.91
CA ALA A 57 -4.95 8.46 -25.64
C ALA A 57 -3.42 8.46 -25.50
N SER A 58 -2.70 8.70 -26.61
CA SER A 58 -1.25 8.92 -26.61
C SER A 58 -0.91 10.31 -26.11
N GLY A 59 0.27 10.47 -25.52
CA GLY A 59 0.75 11.76 -25.08
C GLY A 59 1.27 11.76 -23.65
N TRP A 60 1.56 12.95 -23.14
CA TRP A 60 2.05 13.17 -21.79
C TRP A 60 0.91 13.39 -20.81
N GLY A 61 1.08 12.88 -19.59
CA GLY A 61 0.24 13.20 -18.45
C GLY A 61 1.10 13.64 -17.26
N ILE A 62 0.58 14.56 -16.47
CA ILE A 62 1.18 14.96 -15.20
C ILE A 62 0.08 14.94 -14.13
N SER A 63 0.39 14.43 -12.96
CA SER A 63 -0.51 14.46 -11.80
C SER A 63 0.22 14.92 -10.55
N LEU A 64 -0.52 15.50 -9.63
CA LEU A 64 -0.05 15.85 -8.31
C LEU A 64 -1.13 15.43 -7.31
N ASP A 65 -0.76 14.53 -6.40
CA ASP A 65 -1.65 13.94 -5.41
C ASP A 65 -1.18 14.33 -4.01
N GLU A 66 -2.07 14.81 -3.17
CA GLU A 66 -1.84 14.95 -1.74
C GLU A 66 -2.66 13.90 -0.98
N THR A 67 -1.98 13.11 -0.14
CA THR A 67 -2.61 12.12 0.75
C THR A 67 -2.27 12.46 2.19
N TYR A 68 -3.32 12.65 3.00
CA TYR A 68 -3.23 12.90 4.44
C TYR A 68 -3.71 11.69 5.23
N ILE A 69 -2.89 11.24 6.20
CA ILE A 69 -3.19 10.12 7.09
C ILE A 69 -2.80 10.53 8.51
N ASN A 70 -3.76 10.54 9.42
CA ASN A 70 -3.50 10.66 10.85
C ASN A 70 -3.76 9.33 11.54
N GLN A 71 -2.70 8.71 12.07
CA GLN A 71 -2.71 7.44 12.75
C GLN A 71 -2.53 7.71 14.25
N ASP A 72 -3.63 7.81 14.98
CA ASP A 72 -3.68 8.17 16.41
C ASP A 72 -4.44 7.13 17.26
N GLN A 73 -4.76 5.98 16.67
CA GLN A 73 -5.45 4.89 17.31
C GLN A 73 -4.57 3.65 17.38
N LEU A 74 -4.18 3.21 18.58
CA LEU A 74 -3.51 1.91 18.74
C LEU A 74 -4.50 0.76 18.51
N ARG A 75 -4.10 -0.20 17.69
CA ARG A 75 -4.88 -1.41 17.39
C ARG A 75 -4.04 -2.67 17.48
N SER A 76 -4.71 -3.78 17.80
CA SER A 76 -4.16 -5.13 17.75
C SER A 76 -5.21 -6.06 17.16
N GLY A 77 -4.84 -6.90 16.20
CA GLY A 77 -5.81 -7.72 15.48
C GLY A 77 -6.90 -6.87 14.85
N ARG A 78 -8.15 -7.07 15.29
CA ARG A 78 -9.34 -6.35 14.80
C ARG A 78 -9.82 -5.23 15.73
N GLY A 79 -9.20 -5.09 16.89
CA GLY A 79 -9.69 -4.22 17.95
C GLY A 79 -8.76 -3.06 18.25
N THR A 80 -9.33 -2.02 18.89
CA THR A 80 -8.57 -0.93 19.51
C THR A 80 -8.02 -1.42 20.84
N ILE A 81 -6.82 -0.97 21.20
CA ILE A 81 -6.17 -1.27 22.47
C ILE A 81 -5.76 0.02 23.18
N ALA A 82 -5.88 0.05 24.49
CA ALA A 82 -5.46 1.22 25.26
C ALA A 82 -3.92 1.27 25.39
N PRO A 83 -3.28 2.46 25.34
CA PRO A 83 -1.85 2.62 25.50
C PRO A 83 -1.28 1.95 26.76
N GLN A 84 -2.03 1.98 27.89
CA GLN A 84 -1.64 1.37 29.15
C GLN A 84 -1.51 -0.17 29.06
N GLN A 85 -2.32 -0.79 28.20
CA GLN A 85 -2.25 -2.24 27.98
C GLN A 85 -1.00 -2.61 27.16
N VAL A 86 -0.60 -1.76 26.21
CA VAL A 86 0.65 -1.92 25.46
C VAL A 86 1.85 -1.70 26.38
N GLN A 87 1.81 -0.64 27.20
CA GLN A 87 2.85 -0.33 28.19
C GLN A 87 3.12 -1.47 29.20
N ALA A 88 2.10 -2.24 29.54
CA ALA A 88 2.24 -3.38 30.45
C ALA A 88 3.05 -4.54 29.86
N ILE A 89 3.40 -4.48 28.57
CA ILE A 89 4.18 -5.52 27.87
C ILE A 89 5.65 -5.08 27.88
N SER A 90 6.48 -5.86 28.52
CA SER A 90 7.91 -5.55 28.69
C SER A 90 8.60 -5.36 27.33
N GLY A 91 9.26 -4.21 27.16
CA GLY A 91 10.03 -3.85 25.97
C GLY A 91 9.18 -3.54 24.73
N GLN A 92 7.85 -3.42 24.89
CA GLN A 92 6.98 -2.95 23.81
C GLN A 92 6.98 -1.43 23.78
N GLU A 93 7.19 -0.87 22.60
CA GLU A 93 7.03 0.56 22.39
C GLU A 93 5.55 0.96 22.40
N VAL A 94 5.27 2.09 23.07
CA VAL A 94 3.93 2.69 23.09
C VAL A 94 3.94 3.88 22.14
N GLU A 95 3.61 3.63 20.89
CA GLU A 95 3.43 4.69 19.90
C GLU A 95 2.22 5.57 20.28
N LYS A 96 2.32 6.87 20.02
CA LYS A 96 1.25 7.83 20.35
C LYS A 96 0.48 8.26 19.12
N ASP A 97 1.16 8.81 18.13
CA ASP A 97 0.57 9.20 16.84
C ASP A 97 1.61 9.26 15.72
N THR A 98 1.13 9.11 14.48
CA THR A 98 1.90 9.35 13.27
C THR A 98 1.04 10.12 12.27
N ILE A 99 1.44 11.36 11.97
CA ILE A 99 0.81 12.17 10.92
C ILE A 99 1.65 12.05 9.67
N ASN A 100 1.02 11.61 8.59
CA ASN A 100 1.67 11.47 7.28
C ASN A 100 1.00 12.39 6.26
N ARG A 101 1.81 13.09 5.48
CA ARG A 101 1.43 13.81 4.28
C ARG A 101 2.32 13.35 3.14
N TYR A 102 1.72 12.87 2.09
CA TYR A 102 2.41 12.45 0.87
C TYR A 102 2.00 13.37 -0.26
N LEU A 103 2.96 14.11 -0.80
CA LEU A 103 2.77 14.86 -2.05
C LEU A 103 3.44 14.07 -3.17
N THR A 104 2.65 13.42 -4.03
CA THR A 104 3.17 12.55 -5.08
C THR A 104 3.07 13.21 -6.44
N LEU A 105 4.20 13.45 -7.09
CA LEU A 105 4.27 13.85 -8.48
C LEU A 105 4.22 12.58 -9.35
N GLY A 106 3.24 12.52 -10.25
CA GLY A 106 3.13 11.51 -11.30
C GLY A 106 3.44 12.13 -12.66
N ILE A 107 4.31 11.49 -13.43
CA ILE A 107 4.58 11.82 -14.83
C ILE A 107 4.33 10.56 -15.64
N SER A 108 3.48 10.62 -16.64
CA SER A 108 3.16 9.50 -17.51
C SER A 108 3.36 9.84 -18.98
N TYR A 109 3.72 8.84 -19.76
CA TYR A 109 3.80 8.93 -21.20
C TYR A 109 3.15 7.70 -21.84
N SER A 110 2.09 7.92 -22.60
CA SER A 110 1.45 6.89 -23.43
C SER A 110 2.04 6.93 -24.82
N LEU A 111 2.82 5.91 -25.17
CA LEU A 111 3.46 5.80 -26.48
C LEU A 111 2.41 5.66 -27.57
N ASP A 112 1.40 4.85 -27.30
CA ASP A 112 0.24 4.55 -28.12
C ASP A 112 -0.95 4.12 -27.24
N ALA A 113 -1.96 3.53 -27.84
CA ALA A 113 -3.13 3.05 -27.11
C ALA A 113 -2.86 1.80 -26.24
N ASP A 114 -1.71 1.15 -26.39
CA ASP A 114 -1.39 -0.13 -25.73
C ASP A 114 -0.33 0.01 -24.63
N TRP A 115 0.59 0.98 -24.76
CA TRP A 115 1.73 1.15 -23.88
C TRP A 115 1.72 2.47 -23.11
N ASN A 116 1.91 2.39 -21.81
CA ASN A 116 2.11 3.55 -20.94
C ASN A 116 3.30 3.32 -20.01
N ILE A 117 4.08 4.38 -19.76
CA ILE A 117 5.14 4.41 -18.75
C ILE A 117 4.80 5.52 -17.75
N LYS A 118 4.90 5.23 -16.46
CA LYS A 118 4.58 6.16 -15.38
C LYS A 118 5.71 6.22 -14.36
N LEU A 119 6.15 7.43 -14.03
CA LEU A 119 7.04 7.74 -12.92
C LEU A 119 6.23 8.31 -11.77
N LEU A 120 6.46 7.83 -10.55
CA LEU A 120 5.87 8.36 -9.32
C LEU A 120 6.98 8.78 -8.38
N ALA A 121 7.01 10.03 -7.98
CA ALA A 121 7.98 10.61 -7.06
C ALA A 121 7.27 11.22 -5.85
N PRO A 122 7.23 10.54 -4.69
CA PRO A 122 6.61 11.05 -3.49
C PRO A 122 7.55 11.97 -2.73
N TYR A 123 7.05 13.09 -2.25
CA TYR A 123 7.62 13.85 -1.14
C TYR A 123 6.86 13.52 0.13
N ILE A 124 7.58 13.15 1.18
CA ILE A 124 7.03 12.68 2.44
C ILE A 124 7.28 13.74 3.51
N ASP A 125 6.20 14.16 4.16
CA ASP A 125 6.23 14.96 5.39
C ASP A 125 5.53 14.12 6.47
N ARG A 126 6.30 13.64 7.43
CA ARG A 126 5.83 12.75 8.51
C ARG A 126 6.32 13.25 9.84
N ASN A 127 5.39 13.34 10.79
CA ASN A 127 5.72 13.48 12.20
C ASN A 127 5.29 12.21 12.95
N HIS A 128 6.21 11.59 13.67
CA HIS A 128 5.94 10.42 14.50
C HIS A 128 6.23 10.75 15.96
N THR A 129 5.34 10.34 16.86
CA THR A 129 5.48 10.54 18.30
C THR A 129 5.28 9.25 19.07
N THR A 130 6.08 9.06 20.11
CA THR A 130 6.08 7.87 20.96
C THR A 130 6.29 8.21 22.42
N TYR A 131 5.71 7.40 23.31
CA TYR A 131 6.05 7.38 24.74
C TYR A 131 7.26 6.48 25.04
N GLY A 132 7.76 5.71 24.05
CA GLY A 132 8.88 4.80 24.19
C GLY A 132 8.52 3.47 24.87
N THR A 133 9.51 2.81 25.45
CA THR A 133 9.42 1.43 25.98
C THR A 133 9.46 1.33 27.51
N ASP A 134 9.63 2.44 28.23
CA ASP A 134 9.75 2.41 29.70
C ASP A 134 8.39 2.29 30.36
N ALA A 135 8.11 1.09 30.89
CA ALA A 135 6.86 0.77 31.56
C ALA A 135 6.66 1.53 32.91
N THR A 136 7.70 2.16 33.44
CA THR A 136 7.64 2.86 34.72
C THR A 136 7.26 4.34 34.63
N LEU A 137 7.36 4.91 33.42
CA LEU A 137 7.05 6.31 33.16
C LEU A 137 5.56 6.52 32.88
N PRO A 138 4.99 7.63 33.36
CA PRO A 138 3.58 7.93 33.05
C PRO A 138 3.43 8.31 31.57
N LEU A 139 2.31 7.92 30.95
CA LEU A 139 1.96 8.29 29.56
C LEU A 139 1.47 9.75 29.51
N THR A 140 2.38 10.68 29.66
CA THR A 140 2.11 12.14 29.68
C THR A 140 2.86 12.84 28.56
N SER A 141 2.42 14.06 28.21
CA SER A 141 3.05 14.85 27.16
C SER A 141 4.53 15.17 27.41
N SER A 142 4.98 15.18 28.67
CA SER A 142 6.40 15.39 29.03
C SER A 142 7.30 14.19 28.73
N GLN A 143 6.72 13.03 28.45
CA GLN A 143 7.43 11.78 28.15
C GLN A 143 7.38 11.43 26.64
N VAL A 144 6.84 12.31 25.81
CA VAL A 144 6.72 12.07 24.37
C VAL A 144 8.03 12.48 23.69
N SER A 145 8.58 11.56 22.90
CA SER A 145 9.64 11.83 21.91
C SER A 145 9.01 11.99 20.53
N SER A 146 9.60 12.85 19.69
CA SER A 146 9.15 13.05 18.31
C SER A 146 10.27 12.91 17.29
N ALA A 147 9.92 12.46 16.11
CA ALA A 147 10.80 12.41 14.95
C ALA A 147 10.06 12.97 13.74
N ASP A 148 10.75 13.84 12.99
CA ASP A 148 10.20 14.51 11.81
C ASP A 148 10.95 14.04 10.55
N VAL A 149 10.21 13.59 9.56
CA VAL A 149 10.72 13.19 8.24
C VAL A 149 10.18 14.15 7.19
N SER A 150 11.06 14.81 6.45
CA SER A 150 10.68 15.74 5.39
C SER A 150 11.66 15.57 4.23
N SER A 151 11.36 14.64 3.31
CA SER A 151 12.29 14.21 2.26
C SER A 151 11.55 13.61 1.05
N ILE A 152 12.25 13.52 -0.08
CA ILE A 152 11.80 12.69 -1.20
C ILE A 152 11.82 11.22 -0.77
N GLY A 153 10.76 10.50 -1.07
CA GLY A 153 10.66 9.07 -0.81
C GLY A 153 11.21 8.20 -1.95
N ASP A 154 10.86 6.93 -1.91
CA ASP A 154 11.28 5.98 -2.94
C ASP A 154 10.49 6.18 -4.24
N VAL A 155 11.21 6.41 -5.34
CA VAL A 155 10.63 6.64 -6.68
C VAL A 155 10.23 5.31 -7.30
N LYS A 156 9.05 5.29 -7.95
CA LYS A 156 8.54 4.12 -8.69
C LYS A 156 8.49 4.42 -10.19
N LEU A 157 8.95 3.48 -11.00
CA LEU A 157 8.80 3.48 -12.45
C LEU A 157 7.96 2.27 -12.85
N ILE A 158 6.85 2.48 -13.54
CA ILE A 158 5.87 1.44 -13.88
C ILE A 158 5.56 1.52 -15.38
N GLY A 159 5.79 0.42 -16.08
CA GLY A 159 5.31 0.19 -17.44
C GLY A 159 4.00 -0.56 -17.42
N SER A 160 3.04 -0.18 -18.27
CA SER A 160 1.76 -0.84 -18.41
C SER A 160 1.50 -1.21 -19.86
N TYR A 161 0.95 -2.40 -20.10
CA TYR A 161 0.55 -2.90 -21.40
C TYR A 161 -0.89 -3.37 -21.40
N GLN A 162 -1.74 -2.81 -22.26
CA GLN A 162 -3.16 -3.13 -22.36
C GLN A 162 -3.61 -3.66 -23.74
N GLY A 163 -2.66 -4.01 -24.59
CA GLY A 163 -2.92 -4.57 -25.93
C GLY A 163 -3.26 -6.07 -25.95
N LEU A 164 -3.49 -6.72 -24.79
CA LEU A 164 -3.81 -8.15 -24.69
C LEU A 164 -5.18 -8.49 -25.29
N LEU A 165 -6.15 -7.59 -25.15
CA LEU A 165 -7.49 -7.74 -25.69
C LEU A 165 -7.78 -6.60 -26.70
N PRO A 166 -8.56 -6.87 -27.76
CA PRO A 166 -8.95 -5.82 -28.71
C PRO A 166 -9.68 -4.64 -28.05
N THR A 167 -10.35 -4.90 -26.93
CA THR A 167 -11.09 -3.90 -26.13
C THR A 167 -10.18 -3.05 -25.26
N ARG A 168 -8.88 -3.40 -25.09
CA ARG A 168 -7.89 -2.73 -24.25
C ARG A 168 -8.30 -2.53 -22.79
N ASN A 169 -9.22 -3.32 -22.31
CA ASN A 169 -9.76 -3.23 -20.96
C ASN A 169 -9.07 -4.14 -19.94
N LEU A 170 -8.04 -4.90 -20.36
CA LEU A 170 -7.16 -5.69 -19.52
C LEU A 170 -5.72 -5.20 -19.71
N GLY A 171 -5.11 -4.74 -18.64
CA GLY A 171 -3.71 -4.32 -18.64
C GLY A 171 -2.86 -5.09 -17.64
N LEU A 172 -1.59 -5.27 -18.00
CA LEU A 172 -0.54 -5.78 -17.11
C LEU A 172 0.40 -4.66 -16.76
N GLN A 173 0.97 -4.72 -15.57
CA GLN A 173 1.93 -3.73 -15.06
C GLN A 173 3.20 -4.43 -14.58
N LEU A 174 4.34 -3.87 -14.97
CA LEU A 174 5.66 -4.24 -14.48
C LEU A 174 6.38 -2.97 -14.05
N GLY A 175 6.88 -2.96 -12.83
CA GLY A 175 7.55 -1.78 -12.30
C GLY A 175 8.70 -2.10 -11.37
N ILE A 176 9.42 -1.06 -11.05
CA ILE A 176 10.51 -1.07 -10.09
C ILE A 176 10.38 0.12 -9.15
N LYS A 177 10.55 -0.11 -7.84
CA LYS A 177 10.77 0.93 -6.85
C LYS A 177 12.27 1.05 -6.60
N LEU A 178 12.78 2.27 -6.58
CA LEU A 178 14.19 2.58 -6.36
C LEU A 178 14.39 3.21 -4.97
N PRO A 179 15.46 2.84 -4.23
CA PRO A 179 15.75 3.36 -2.89
C PRO A 179 16.30 4.79 -2.96
N THR A 180 15.48 5.74 -3.40
CA THR A 180 15.86 7.15 -3.56
C THR A 180 15.64 7.95 -2.29
N GLY A 181 14.73 7.54 -1.42
CA GLY A 181 14.43 8.17 -0.14
C GLY A 181 15.53 7.95 0.91
N ASP A 182 15.55 8.79 1.94
CA ASP A 182 16.43 8.58 3.09
C ASP A 182 15.93 7.40 3.91
N TYR A 183 16.86 6.57 4.41
CA TYR A 183 16.56 5.32 5.10
C TYR A 183 17.64 4.95 6.11
N GLY A 184 17.33 4.05 7.01
CA GLY A 184 18.28 3.49 7.96
C GLY A 184 17.79 3.54 9.39
N GLY A 185 18.71 3.29 10.31
CA GLY A 185 18.41 3.23 11.73
C GLY A 185 19.65 2.92 12.58
N PRO A 186 19.47 2.45 13.82
CA PRO A 186 20.60 2.06 14.67
C PRO A 186 21.29 0.81 14.12
N SER A 187 22.61 0.72 14.30
CA SER A 187 23.37 -0.47 13.91
C SER A 187 22.96 -1.70 14.74
N ALA A 188 22.59 -2.79 14.05
CA ALA A 188 22.27 -4.06 14.68
C ALA A 188 23.52 -4.76 15.32
N SER A 189 24.73 -4.39 14.93
CA SER A 189 25.98 -4.97 15.46
C SER A 189 26.39 -4.44 16.82
N ASN A 190 25.65 -3.49 17.40
CA ASN A 190 25.97 -2.96 18.71
C ASN A 190 25.56 -3.93 19.81
N THR A 191 26.49 -4.81 20.19
CA THR A 191 26.28 -5.85 21.20
C THR A 191 26.04 -5.32 22.63
N ASN A 192 26.18 -4.01 22.85
CA ASN A 192 26.08 -3.42 24.20
C ASN A 192 24.74 -2.73 24.46
N ASN A 193 23.75 -2.83 23.56
CA ASN A 193 22.43 -2.20 23.70
C ASN A 193 22.47 -0.70 24.09
N VAL A 194 23.57 -0.02 23.79
CA VAL A 194 23.66 1.42 24.02
C VAL A 194 22.92 2.13 22.89
N VAL A 195 21.71 2.54 23.22
CA VAL A 195 20.88 3.38 22.36
C VAL A 195 21.72 4.57 21.86
N GLY A 196 21.78 4.75 20.52
CA GLY A 196 22.41 5.92 19.91
C GLY A 196 23.86 5.74 19.43
N GLN A 197 24.44 4.55 19.46
CA GLN A 197 25.78 4.32 18.92
C GLN A 197 25.74 3.70 17.52
N GLY A 198 26.05 4.51 16.53
CA GLY A 198 26.18 4.14 15.13
C GLY A 198 24.83 4.09 14.39
N ALA A 199 24.70 4.94 13.42
CA ALA A 199 23.62 4.88 12.43
C ALA A 199 24.09 4.06 11.24
N VAL A 200 23.18 3.32 10.62
CA VAL A 200 23.36 2.63 9.34
C VAL A 200 22.36 3.13 8.33
N GLY A 201 22.72 3.07 7.05
CA GLY A 201 21.89 3.56 5.96
C GLY A 201 22.25 4.99 5.52
N ARG A 202 21.35 5.64 4.82
CA ARG A 202 21.54 6.97 4.25
C ARG A 202 20.63 7.99 4.95
N ASN A 203 21.24 8.93 5.69
CA ASN A 203 20.57 10.02 6.41
C ASN A 203 19.39 9.57 7.29
N PRO A 204 19.58 8.57 8.19
CA PRO A 204 18.50 8.12 9.05
C PRO A 204 18.04 9.24 9.99
N VAL A 205 16.72 9.35 10.19
CA VAL A 205 16.11 10.35 11.05
C VAL A 205 16.10 9.85 12.50
N GLY A 206 16.51 10.71 13.42
CA GLY A 206 16.50 10.45 14.86
C GLY A 206 15.34 11.09 15.59
N PHE A 207 15.08 10.64 16.83
CA PHE A 207 14.15 11.29 17.73
C PHE A 207 14.75 12.57 18.32
N GLY A 208 13.87 13.55 18.58
CA GLY A 208 14.20 14.71 19.39
C GLY A 208 14.54 14.32 20.85
N SER A 209 15.12 15.24 21.60
CA SER A 209 15.66 15.01 22.94
C SER A 209 14.65 14.92 24.08
N THR A 210 13.35 14.94 23.80
CA THR A 210 12.27 14.87 24.80
C THR A 210 11.66 13.49 24.88
N GLY A 211 11.38 13.05 26.10
CA GLY A 211 10.74 11.76 26.36
C GLY A 211 11.71 10.56 26.34
N ASN A 212 11.15 9.37 26.37
CA ASN A 212 11.86 8.09 26.43
C ASN A 212 11.52 7.21 25.23
N SER A 213 12.20 7.38 24.11
CA SER A 213 12.02 6.55 22.91
C SER A 213 12.72 5.20 23.06
N ALA A 214 12.22 4.18 22.35
CA ALA A 214 12.84 2.86 22.30
C ALA A 214 14.22 2.88 21.63
N SER A 215 14.42 3.83 20.72
CA SER A 215 15.65 4.03 19.94
C SER A 215 15.92 5.52 19.77
N SER A 216 17.19 5.89 19.61
CA SER A 216 17.53 7.27 19.21
C SER A 216 17.24 7.55 17.73
N TYR A 217 16.92 6.56 16.95
CA TYR A 217 16.54 6.66 15.54
C TYR A 217 15.13 6.12 15.32
N LEU A 218 14.42 6.78 14.41
CA LEU A 218 13.11 6.35 13.92
C LEU A 218 13.25 5.00 13.21
N ASP A 219 12.26 4.13 13.37
CA ASP A 219 12.22 2.82 12.71
C ASP A 219 12.41 2.94 11.20
N THR A 220 13.16 1.99 10.62
CA THR A 220 13.45 1.98 9.18
C THR A 220 12.18 1.99 8.33
N SER A 221 11.11 1.36 8.80
CA SER A 221 9.80 1.36 8.12
C SER A 221 9.08 2.72 8.13
N LEU A 222 9.47 3.63 9.04
CA LEU A 222 8.93 4.98 9.17
C LEU A 222 9.81 6.05 8.51
N GLN A 223 10.98 5.70 8.00
CA GLN A 223 11.84 6.61 7.23
C GLN A 223 11.22 6.97 5.87
N ALA A 224 11.78 7.95 5.16
CA ALA A 224 11.28 8.36 3.84
C ALA A 224 11.49 7.28 2.77
N GLY A 225 12.56 6.52 2.86
CA GLY A 225 12.82 5.31 2.09
C GLY A 225 13.05 4.11 3.00
N ASN A 226 13.04 2.93 2.42
CA ASN A 226 13.29 1.69 3.16
C ASN A 226 14.58 0.96 2.72
N GLY A 227 15.38 1.57 1.84
CA GLY A 227 16.66 1.04 1.37
C GLY A 227 16.54 -0.17 0.43
N SER A 228 15.35 -0.53 -0.03
CA SER A 228 15.16 -1.66 -0.92
C SER A 228 14.83 -1.24 -2.36
N THR A 229 15.28 -2.07 -3.31
CA THR A 229 14.78 -2.08 -4.68
C THR A 229 13.70 -3.13 -4.77
N ASP A 230 12.47 -2.74 -5.14
CA ASP A 230 11.34 -3.65 -5.16
C ASP A 230 10.85 -3.88 -6.59
N LEU A 231 10.48 -5.12 -6.88
CA LEU A 231 9.75 -5.48 -8.08
C LEU A 231 8.26 -5.22 -7.85
N ILE A 232 7.61 -4.58 -8.81
CA ILE A 232 6.18 -4.32 -8.82
C ILE A 232 5.56 -5.11 -9.98
N LEU A 233 4.58 -5.96 -9.65
CA LEU A 233 3.76 -6.68 -10.62
C LEU A 233 2.31 -6.26 -10.43
N GLY A 234 1.61 -5.96 -11.52
CA GLY A 234 0.22 -5.55 -11.43
C GLY A 234 -0.61 -6.00 -12.62
N ALA A 235 -1.92 -5.98 -12.42
CA ALA A 235 -2.91 -6.17 -13.48
C ALA A 235 -4.16 -5.35 -13.14
N TYR A 236 -4.81 -4.86 -14.17
CA TYR A 236 -6.09 -4.18 -14.04
C TYR A 236 -7.07 -4.65 -15.13
N TYR A 237 -8.34 -4.58 -14.78
CA TYR A 237 -9.43 -4.84 -15.72
C TYR A 237 -10.53 -3.81 -15.46
N PHE A 238 -11.12 -3.27 -16.53
CA PHE A 238 -12.25 -2.37 -16.43
C PHE A 238 -13.32 -2.73 -17.47
N GLN A 239 -14.58 -2.49 -17.15
CA GLN A 239 -15.71 -2.87 -17.96
C GLN A 239 -16.88 -1.90 -17.76
N ALA A 240 -17.45 -1.41 -18.85
CA ALA A 240 -18.75 -0.77 -18.81
C ALA A 240 -19.82 -1.81 -18.42
N ILE A 241 -20.54 -1.56 -17.33
CA ILE A 241 -21.63 -2.42 -16.84
C ILE A 241 -22.96 -2.00 -17.49
N SER A 242 -23.12 -0.69 -17.70
CA SER A 242 -24.26 -0.08 -18.36
C SER A 242 -23.84 1.18 -19.12
N GLN A 243 -24.80 1.98 -19.61
CA GLN A 243 -24.51 3.27 -20.23
C GLN A 243 -23.90 4.28 -19.24
N ASP A 244 -24.27 4.17 -17.96
CA ASP A 244 -23.91 5.14 -16.94
C ASP A 244 -22.94 4.59 -15.90
N PHE A 245 -22.60 3.30 -15.90
CA PHE A 245 -21.77 2.67 -14.89
C PHE A 245 -20.61 1.88 -15.48
N ASP A 246 -19.42 2.20 -15.01
CA ASP A 246 -18.20 1.41 -15.20
C ASP A 246 -17.77 0.74 -13.91
N ALA A 247 -17.23 -0.47 -14.02
CA ALA A 247 -16.54 -1.15 -12.93
C ALA A 247 -15.10 -1.40 -13.29
N PHE A 248 -14.25 -1.45 -12.25
CA PHE A 248 -12.86 -1.82 -12.42
C PHE A 248 -12.36 -2.66 -11.25
N ILE A 249 -11.32 -3.42 -11.54
CA ILE A 249 -10.48 -4.09 -10.55
C ILE A 249 -9.02 -3.82 -10.89
N ASN A 250 -8.22 -3.54 -9.88
CA ASN A 250 -6.77 -3.39 -9.97
C ASN A 250 -6.13 -4.25 -8.87
N ALA A 251 -5.10 -5.00 -9.22
CA ALA A 251 -4.29 -5.76 -8.28
C ALA A 251 -2.82 -5.44 -8.50
N GLN A 252 -2.07 -5.23 -7.42
CA GLN A 252 -0.64 -4.96 -7.45
C GLN A 252 0.07 -5.74 -6.33
N PHE A 253 1.23 -6.28 -6.66
CA PHE A 253 2.14 -6.95 -5.73
C PHE A 253 3.49 -6.28 -5.79
N GLU A 254 4.06 -5.93 -4.62
CA GLU A 254 5.37 -5.32 -4.46
C GLU A 254 6.23 -6.19 -3.53
N SER A 255 7.45 -6.50 -3.95
CA SER A 255 8.38 -7.34 -3.20
C SER A 255 9.81 -6.86 -3.37
N ALA A 256 10.55 -6.74 -2.28
CA ALA A 256 11.97 -6.41 -2.29
C ALA A 256 12.78 -7.51 -2.98
N ILE A 257 13.48 -7.16 -4.06
CA ILE A 257 14.41 -8.02 -4.79
C ILE A 257 15.87 -7.75 -4.41
N HIS A 258 16.15 -6.54 -3.89
CA HIS A 258 17.43 -6.14 -3.33
C HIS A 258 17.20 -5.15 -2.20
N HIS A 259 18.01 -5.21 -1.14
CA HIS A 259 17.93 -4.29 -0.02
C HIS A 259 19.33 -3.83 0.41
N ASN A 260 19.51 -2.51 0.49
CA ASN A 260 20.80 -1.88 0.75
C ASN A 260 21.24 -1.95 2.22
N LEU A 261 20.36 -2.38 3.12
CA LEU A 261 20.65 -2.61 4.53
C LEU A 261 21.10 -4.05 4.83
N ASN A 262 21.63 -4.76 3.83
CA ASN A 262 22.12 -6.14 3.95
C ASN A 262 23.60 -6.21 4.33
N ASP A 263 24.20 -5.09 4.70
CA ASP A 263 25.60 -5.04 5.14
C ASP A 263 25.76 -5.45 6.60
N SER A 264 27.00 -5.71 7.03
CA SER A 264 27.30 -6.14 8.39
C SER A 264 26.73 -5.17 9.45
N GLY A 265 25.75 -5.65 10.21
CA GLY A 265 25.07 -4.89 11.24
C GLY A 265 23.81 -4.12 10.76
N ALA A 266 23.52 -4.13 9.47
CA ALA A 266 22.38 -3.48 8.87
C ALA A 266 21.49 -4.50 8.16
N ASP A 267 20.73 -5.27 8.92
CA ASP A 267 19.90 -6.34 8.42
C ASP A 267 18.43 -5.91 8.47
N TYR A 268 17.89 -5.48 7.31
CA TYR A 268 16.50 -5.08 7.14
C TYR A 268 15.97 -5.41 5.75
N ARG A 269 14.79 -6.00 5.69
CA ARG A 269 14.01 -6.23 4.47
C ARG A 269 12.55 -5.89 4.71
N PRO A 270 11.92 -5.00 3.92
CA PRO A 270 10.50 -4.74 4.02
C PRO A 270 9.67 -5.98 3.65
N GLY A 271 8.54 -6.13 4.30
CA GLY A 271 7.57 -7.17 3.97
C GLY A 271 6.96 -6.96 2.58
N ASN A 272 6.63 -8.05 1.90
CA ASN A 272 5.91 -7.98 0.62
C ASN A 272 4.53 -7.35 0.83
N GLN A 273 4.08 -6.57 -0.15
CA GLN A 273 2.79 -5.90 -0.12
C GLN A 273 1.92 -6.30 -1.31
N SER A 274 0.65 -6.59 -1.04
CA SER A 274 -0.38 -6.81 -2.05
C SER A 274 -1.48 -5.78 -1.86
N THR A 275 -1.93 -5.17 -2.95
CA THR A 275 -3.07 -4.25 -2.96
C THR A 275 -4.06 -4.70 -4.00
N ILE A 276 -5.34 -4.78 -3.63
CA ILE A 276 -6.44 -5.05 -4.55
C ILE A 276 -7.46 -3.93 -4.37
N SER A 277 -7.83 -3.28 -5.46
CA SER A 277 -8.85 -2.25 -5.50
C SER A 277 -9.93 -2.66 -6.49
N PHE A 278 -11.17 -2.54 -6.11
CA PHE A 278 -12.29 -2.67 -7.03
C PHE A 278 -13.29 -1.55 -6.77
N GLY A 279 -13.88 -1.04 -7.83
CA GLY A 279 -14.77 0.10 -7.71
C GLY A 279 -15.77 0.21 -8.86
N VAL A 280 -16.74 1.09 -8.63
CA VAL A 280 -17.76 1.46 -9.59
C VAL A 280 -17.73 2.97 -9.75
N ARG A 281 -17.82 3.44 -10.99
CA ARG A 281 -17.89 4.85 -11.38
C ARG A 281 -19.26 5.10 -12.01
N TYR A 282 -19.87 6.23 -11.65
CA TYR A 282 -21.12 6.68 -12.29
C TYR A 282 -20.79 7.78 -13.29
N GLU A 283 -20.94 7.49 -14.58
CA GLU A 283 -20.46 8.31 -15.69
C GLU A 283 -21.60 8.95 -16.52
N ALA A 284 -22.82 9.06 -15.96
CA ALA A 284 -23.93 9.73 -16.65
C ALA A 284 -23.62 11.21 -16.98
N ASP A 285 -22.78 11.87 -16.17
CA ASP A 285 -22.20 13.18 -16.46
C ASP A 285 -20.68 13.05 -16.53
N PRO A 286 -20.06 13.11 -17.74
CA PRO A 286 -18.61 13.00 -17.87
C PRO A 286 -17.81 14.11 -17.16
N GLN A 287 -18.46 15.24 -16.82
CA GLN A 287 -17.82 16.30 -16.06
C GLN A 287 -17.76 16.01 -14.58
N PHE A 288 -18.74 15.29 -14.02
CA PHE A 288 -18.82 14.97 -12.60
C PHE A 288 -19.07 13.47 -12.40
N VAL A 289 -18.02 12.75 -12.06
CA VAL A 289 -18.01 11.28 -11.94
C VAL A 289 -17.84 10.87 -10.49
N PRO A 290 -18.93 10.64 -9.74
CA PRO A 290 -18.85 10.02 -8.43
C PRO A 290 -18.44 8.55 -8.55
N GLN A 291 -17.73 8.06 -7.55
CA GLN A 291 -17.23 6.69 -7.53
C GLN A 291 -17.16 6.12 -6.12
N LEU A 292 -17.25 4.82 -6.02
CA LEU A 292 -17.10 4.08 -4.79
C LEU A 292 -16.12 2.94 -5.01
N GLN A 293 -15.09 2.87 -4.16
CA GLN A 293 -14.06 1.83 -4.22
C GLN A 293 -14.00 1.05 -2.91
N VAL A 294 -13.59 -0.21 -3.01
CA VAL A 294 -13.08 -0.99 -1.89
C VAL A 294 -11.61 -1.29 -2.17
N ASN A 295 -10.75 -0.89 -1.24
CA ASN A 295 -9.31 -1.07 -1.34
C ASN A 295 -8.85 -2.01 -0.22
N ILE A 296 -8.21 -3.10 -0.59
CA ILE A 296 -7.68 -4.09 0.34
C ILE A 296 -6.16 -4.09 0.20
N THR A 297 -5.47 -3.79 1.28
CA THR A 297 -4.01 -3.87 1.34
C THR A 297 -3.61 -4.92 2.35
N SER A 298 -2.58 -5.66 2.00
CA SER A 298 -2.05 -6.77 2.76
C SER A 298 -0.53 -6.72 2.72
N LYS A 299 0.12 -6.60 3.87
CA LYS A 299 1.59 -6.58 4.00
C LYS A 299 2.06 -7.73 4.88
N SER A 300 3.09 -8.46 4.46
CA SER A 300 3.79 -9.43 5.30
C SER A 300 4.74 -8.72 6.27
N LYS A 301 5.23 -9.43 7.29
CA LYS A 301 6.17 -8.88 8.28
C LYS A 301 7.45 -8.39 7.64
N ASP A 302 7.97 -7.28 8.14
CA ASP A 302 9.33 -6.87 7.88
C ASP A 302 10.30 -7.88 8.51
N GLN A 303 11.50 -8.01 7.96
CA GLN A 303 12.48 -9.03 8.31
C GLN A 303 13.84 -8.41 8.59
N GLY A 304 14.63 -9.08 9.42
CA GLY A 304 15.98 -8.65 9.77
C GLY A 304 16.11 -8.10 11.18
N ALA A 305 17.34 -7.88 11.60
CA ALA A 305 17.65 -7.46 12.97
C ALA A 305 17.23 -6.00 13.27
N LEU A 306 17.07 -5.17 12.23
CA LEU A 306 16.58 -3.79 12.35
C LEU A 306 15.06 -3.68 12.13
N ALA A 307 14.37 -4.77 11.87
CA ALA A 307 12.94 -4.75 11.62
C ALA A 307 12.15 -5.01 12.89
N ASP A 308 11.06 -4.27 13.07
CA ASP A 308 10.00 -4.73 13.96
C ASP A 308 9.25 -5.87 13.26
N THR A 309 9.61 -7.10 13.62
CA THR A 309 9.02 -8.32 13.07
C THR A 309 7.66 -8.67 13.69
N ARG A 310 7.22 -7.96 14.73
CA ARG A 310 5.95 -8.21 15.43
C ARG A 310 4.85 -7.28 14.94
N ASP A 311 5.18 -6.00 14.76
CA ASP A 311 4.21 -4.92 14.68
C ASP A 311 4.15 -4.29 13.28
N THR A 312 4.63 -4.98 12.20
CA THR A 312 4.72 -4.42 10.86
C THR A 312 3.85 -5.10 9.81
N ALA A 313 3.02 -6.00 10.23
CA ALA A 313 2.24 -6.80 9.30
C ALA A 313 0.73 -6.68 9.55
N GLY A 314 -0.14 -6.83 8.50
CA GLY A 314 -1.61 -6.77 8.66
C GLY A 314 -2.37 -6.71 7.33
N THR A 315 -3.67 -6.96 7.37
CA THR A 315 -4.61 -6.74 6.27
C THR A 315 -5.62 -5.67 6.66
N VAL A 316 -5.80 -4.70 5.79
CA VAL A 316 -6.77 -3.61 5.97
C VAL A 316 -7.66 -3.51 4.74
N ALA A 317 -8.95 -3.29 4.95
CA ALA A 317 -9.87 -2.95 3.87
C ALA A 317 -10.52 -1.59 4.15
N TYR A 318 -10.58 -0.76 3.11
CA TYR A 318 -11.18 0.56 3.13
C TYR A 318 -12.38 0.62 2.19
N LEU A 319 -13.44 1.28 2.61
CA LEU A 319 -14.48 1.79 1.73
C LEU A 319 -14.12 3.23 1.36
N SER A 320 -14.06 3.53 0.06
CA SER A 320 -13.49 4.78 -0.45
C SER A 320 -14.45 5.48 -1.40
N PRO A 321 -15.44 6.25 -0.88
CA PRO A 321 -16.18 7.18 -1.70
C PRO A 321 -15.26 8.27 -2.25
N GLY A 322 -15.51 8.68 -3.47
CA GLY A 322 -14.75 9.72 -4.13
C GLY A 322 -15.47 10.32 -5.32
N VAL A 323 -14.86 11.34 -5.90
CA VAL A 323 -15.37 12.05 -7.06
C VAL A 323 -14.20 12.49 -7.94
N THR A 324 -14.42 12.43 -9.26
CA THR A 324 -13.58 13.09 -10.26
C THR A 324 -14.38 14.18 -10.95
N TYR A 325 -13.79 15.36 -11.12
CA TYR A 325 -14.38 16.52 -11.78
C TYR A 325 -13.51 16.96 -12.96
N ALA A 326 -14.04 16.93 -14.17
CA ALA A 326 -13.37 17.41 -15.37
C ALA A 326 -13.56 18.93 -15.50
N VAL A 327 -12.52 19.70 -15.15
CA VAL A 327 -12.51 21.16 -15.31
C VAL A 327 -12.49 21.54 -16.79
N THR A 328 -11.69 20.80 -17.57
CA THR A 328 -11.64 20.85 -19.04
C THR A 328 -11.50 19.43 -19.57
N SER A 329 -11.45 19.26 -20.90
CA SER A 329 -11.15 17.95 -21.51
C SER A 329 -9.83 17.34 -21.02
N ASN A 330 -8.87 18.16 -20.65
CA ASN A 330 -7.49 17.77 -20.31
C ASN A 330 -7.18 17.88 -18.81
N LEU A 331 -7.92 18.71 -18.06
CA LEU A 331 -7.67 18.99 -16.64
C LEU A 331 -8.75 18.35 -15.79
N ARG A 332 -8.34 17.49 -14.86
CA ARG A 332 -9.22 16.82 -13.90
C ARG A 332 -8.77 17.06 -12.47
N LEU A 333 -9.74 17.25 -11.59
CA LEU A 333 -9.58 17.23 -10.14
C LEU A 333 -10.23 15.97 -9.60
N TYR A 334 -9.72 15.42 -8.52
CA TYR A 334 -10.34 14.27 -7.86
C TYR A 334 -10.08 14.29 -6.37
N GLY A 335 -10.95 13.62 -5.63
CA GLY A 335 -10.82 13.48 -4.20
C GLY A 335 -11.46 12.19 -3.69
N PHE A 336 -10.87 11.61 -2.64
CA PHE A 336 -11.30 10.39 -1.99
C PHE A 336 -11.20 10.49 -0.48
N LEU A 337 -12.15 9.88 0.19
CA LEU A 337 -12.09 9.63 1.63
C LEU A 337 -12.11 8.12 1.85
N GLN A 338 -11.00 7.56 2.34
CA GLN A 338 -10.89 6.14 2.65
C GLN A 338 -11.26 5.90 4.11
N LEU A 339 -12.31 5.12 4.35
CA LEU A 339 -12.83 4.76 5.66
C LEU A 339 -12.48 3.29 5.93
N PRO A 340 -11.69 2.97 6.98
CA PRO A 340 -11.34 1.59 7.27
C PRO A 340 -12.59 0.83 7.76
N VAL A 341 -12.93 -0.25 7.05
CA VAL A 341 -14.08 -1.11 7.38
C VAL A 341 -13.64 -2.47 7.94
N TYR A 342 -12.37 -2.82 7.75
CA TYR A 342 -11.78 -4.04 8.29
C TYR A 342 -10.31 -3.83 8.58
N SER A 343 -9.81 -4.41 9.66
CA SER A 343 -8.38 -4.56 9.95
C SER A 343 -8.10 -5.90 10.61
N GLN A 344 -6.94 -6.49 10.32
CA GLN A 344 -6.35 -7.61 11.04
C GLN A 344 -4.85 -7.33 11.12
N LEU A 345 -4.41 -6.76 12.23
CA LEU A 345 -3.04 -6.32 12.44
C LEU A 345 -2.26 -7.30 13.30
N SER A 346 -0.97 -7.50 13.02
CA SER A 346 -0.06 -8.20 13.94
C SER A 346 0.42 -7.23 15.02
N GLY A 347 0.62 -7.74 16.23
CA GLY A 347 1.11 -6.94 17.34
C GLY A 347 0.29 -5.68 17.61
N TYR A 348 0.96 -4.54 17.81
CA TYR A 348 0.36 -3.28 18.23
C TYR A 348 0.78 -2.18 17.27
N GLN A 349 -0.15 -1.65 16.50
CA GLN A 349 0.15 -0.68 15.44
C GLN A 349 -0.75 0.54 15.54
N LEU A 350 -0.22 1.70 15.17
CA LEU A 350 -1.02 2.89 14.94
C LEU A 350 -1.89 2.73 13.70
N PHE A 351 -3.10 3.27 13.77
CA PHE A 351 -4.12 3.08 12.75
C PHE A 351 -4.92 4.38 12.53
N PRO A 352 -5.28 4.73 11.29
CA PRO A 352 -6.04 5.93 11.00
C PRO A 352 -7.55 5.71 11.18
N HIS A 353 -8.26 6.78 11.57
CA HIS A 353 -9.71 6.83 11.47
C HIS A 353 -10.19 6.99 10.02
N TYR A 354 -9.42 7.71 9.21
CA TYR A 354 -9.64 7.89 7.78
C TYR A 354 -8.33 8.27 7.09
N THR A 355 -8.32 8.12 5.77
CA THR A 355 -7.29 8.67 4.88
C THR A 355 -7.99 9.56 3.86
N ALA A 356 -7.48 10.76 3.64
CA ALA A 356 -7.99 11.69 2.63
C ALA A 356 -6.97 11.87 1.52
N THR A 357 -7.43 11.78 0.27
CA THR A 357 -6.60 12.03 -0.92
C THR A 357 -7.29 13.05 -1.80
N ALA A 358 -6.55 14.05 -2.25
CA ALA A 358 -6.96 15.00 -3.27
C ALA A 358 -5.89 15.10 -4.34
N GLY A 359 -6.28 15.27 -5.60
CA GLY A 359 -5.33 15.34 -6.69
C GLY A 359 -5.82 16.16 -7.88
N ILE A 360 -4.85 16.51 -8.71
CA ILE A 360 -5.03 17.18 -9.99
C ILE A 360 -4.26 16.42 -11.06
N SER A 361 -4.85 16.27 -12.23
CA SER A 361 -4.16 15.67 -13.37
C SER A 361 -4.41 16.47 -14.66
N TYR A 362 -3.39 16.55 -15.49
CA TYR A 362 -3.43 17.21 -16.79
C TYR A 362 -2.84 16.28 -17.86
N HIS A 363 -3.53 16.16 -18.99
CA HIS A 363 -3.08 15.45 -20.18
C HIS A 363 -2.82 16.42 -21.33
N PHE A 364 -1.70 16.22 -22.06
CA PHE A 364 -1.26 17.06 -23.16
C PHE A 364 -1.70 16.47 -24.50
#